data_54939c6839c10a5c9b64ba524ce31af3
#
_entry.id   54939c6839c10a5c9b64ba524ce31af3
#
_cell.length_a   1.000
_cell.length_b   1.000
_cell.length_c   1.000
_cell.angle_alpha   90.00
_cell.angle_beta   90.00
_cell.angle_gamma   90.00
#
_symmetry.space_group_name_H-M   'P 1'
#
loop_
_entity.id
_entity.type
_entity.pdbx_description
1 polymer ?
#
loop_
_entity_poly.entity_id
_entity_poly.type
_entity_poly.pdbx_seq_one_letter_code
_entity_poly.pdbx_strand_id
1 'polypeptide(L)'
;MKKALHIISLILLLEVSGLPVNAGTRYGSILSADLLPDTAISSGGVPLPSNYTSLGPGTFVFAGTAAQSISGPNAFANLTINNSNGLTVNSDTKVNGILSLTNGLITLGASNLILGSSATVAGTPSTNSMIVATSTGQLMRTFTIPGSFTYPVGDNTGTVEYSPVTLAFTSGTFGTDANVGVNLVNAKYSYDSVTGSYINRYWTITQQNITGFSCNATFQYMSADIVGTESQIYCEKVNPLPVVEYNLANTGSHQLTATGLTSFSTFTGNRAQYKYLTLKCFLEGLYMGAGTMRAARDQVGPHWGSSVADHITVELHDPVTYSTVKYTANNLSLSTNGNATFVIPRAFSGSYYVTIKNRNSLETVTAAPLLVNTTSLNYDLSTSASKAYGNNLKSLSGGVFGIYSGDINSATTPYPAIPVQDGVIDLLDDYYIYSSFLHGDFGYLPGDLNGDGVVDLVDDYIAYANFLLGIYKITP
;
A
#
# COMPACT_ATOMS: atom_id res chain seq x y z
N MET A 1 49.63 6.20 32.01
CA MET A 1 49.42 5.36 33.19
C MET A 1 49.28 6.12 34.49
N LYS A 2 50.15 7.11 34.83
CA LYS A 2 50.04 7.85 36.11
C LYS A 2 48.78 8.74 36.27
N LYS A 3 48.20 9.29 35.20
CA LYS A 3 46.97 10.14 35.28
C LYS A 3 45.67 9.32 35.46
N ALA A 4 45.62 8.08 34.94
CA ALA A 4 44.44 7.20 35.13
C ALA A 4 44.32 6.70 36.57
N LEU A 5 45.44 6.49 37.27
CA LEU A 5 45.44 6.00 38.64
C LEU A 5 44.95 7.06 39.66
N HIS A 6 45.11 8.36 39.36
CA HIS A 6 44.63 9.45 40.24
C HIS A 6 43.09 9.61 40.18
N ILE A 7 42.45 9.33 39.06
CA ILE A 7 41.00 9.46 38.90
C ILE A 7 40.28 8.29 39.61
N ILE A 8 40.82 7.09 39.54
CA ILE A 8 40.28 5.91 40.24
C ILE A 8 40.42 6.10 41.76
N SER A 9 41.48 6.69 42.24
CA SER A 9 41.68 6.98 43.66
C SER A 9 40.70 8.03 44.21
N LEU A 10 40.27 9.00 43.38
CA LEU A 10 39.33 10.05 43.78
C LEU A 10 37.87 9.53 43.88
N ILE A 11 37.48 8.60 43.01
CA ILE A 11 36.16 8.00 43.07
C ILE A 11 36.02 7.04 44.27
N LEU A 12 37.08 6.29 44.62
CA LEU A 12 37.09 5.41 45.77
C LEU A 12 37.09 6.14 47.12
N LEU A 13 37.66 7.38 47.19
CA LEU A 13 37.65 8.17 48.41
C LEU A 13 36.29 8.83 48.71
N LEU A 14 35.40 9.00 47.69
CA LEU A 14 34.07 9.57 47.94
C LEU A 14 33.05 8.52 48.46
N GLU A 15 33.27 7.22 48.21
CA GLU A 15 32.43 6.18 48.77
C GLU A 15 32.66 5.88 50.24
N VAL A 16 33.84 6.21 50.81
CA VAL A 16 34.21 5.93 52.18
C VAL A 16 33.76 7.05 53.17
N SER A 17 33.34 8.22 52.69
CA SER A 17 33.01 9.35 53.56
C SER A 17 31.54 9.47 53.99
N GLY A 18 30.63 8.56 53.56
CA GLY A 18 29.24 8.53 54.04
C GLY A 18 28.41 9.81 53.85
N LEU A 19 28.88 10.76 53.06
CA LEU A 19 28.15 11.99 52.76
C LEU A 19 27.19 11.76 51.60
N PRO A 20 25.92 12.20 51.68
CA PRO A 20 24.99 12.10 50.56
C PRO A 20 25.47 12.99 49.41
N VAL A 21 26.07 12.39 48.42
CA VAL A 21 26.42 13.09 47.19
C VAL A 21 25.11 13.34 46.44
N ASN A 22 24.70 14.60 46.44
CA ASN A 22 23.55 15.02 45.59
C ASN A 22 24.01 14.95 44.14
N ALA A 23 23.78 13.78 43.51
CA ALA A 23 24.28 13.42 42.18
C ALA A 23 23.80 14.35 41.06
N GLY A 24 22.73 15.15 41.30
CA GLY A 24 22.13 15.99 40.27
C GLY A 24 22.93 17.23 39.86
N THR A 25 23.91 17.71 40.71
CA THR A 25 24.53 19.01 40.48
C THR A 25 25.98 18.94 39.98
N ARG A 26 26.62 17.78 39.97
CA ARG A 26 28.07 17.69 39.66
C ARG A 26 28.43 16.97 38.36
N TYR A 27 27.50 16.22 37.73
CA TYR A 27 27.82 15.56 36.48
C TYR A 27 27.77 16.50 35.26
N GLY A 28 27.04 17.60 35.31
CA GLY A 28 26.93 18.55 34.20
C GLY A 28 28.19 19.38 33.94
N SER A 29 29.16 19.42 34.86
CA SER A 29 30.35 20.29 34.74
C SER A 29 31.68 19.53 34.54
N ILE A 30 31.70 18.19 34.55
CA ILE A 30 32.94 17.38 34.48
C ILE A 30 33.05 16.60 33.17
N LEU A 31 32.00 16.53 32.37
CA LEU A 31 32.02 15.82 31.08
C LEU A 31 32.44 16.78 29.96
N SER A 32 33.70 17.21 29.93
CA SER A 32 34.33 17.59 28.67
C SER A 32 34.60 16.31 27.89
N ALA A 33 34.38 16.34 26.57
CA ALA A 33 34.38 15.19 25.66
C ALA A 33 35.62 14.28 25.70
N ASP A 34 36.69 14.67 26.39
CA ASP A 34 38.00 14.00 26.43
C ASP A 34 38.20 13.01 27.60
N LEU A 35 37.22 12.80 28.50
CA LEU A 35 37.44 12.04 29.74
C LEU A 35 36.41 10.98 30.07
N LEU A 36 35.58 10.55 29.10
CA LEU A 36 34.63 9.43 29.33
C LEU A 36 35.37 8.08 29.25
N PRO A 37 35.19 7.20 30.24
CA PRO A 37 35.64 5.81 30.12
C PRO A 37 34.94 5.12 28.94
N ASP A 38 35.55 4.06 28.41
CA ASP A 38 34.98 3.26 27.31
C ASP A 38 33.54 2.76 27.60
N THR A 39 33.11 2.85 28.85
CA THR A 39 31.75 2.53 29.27
C THR A 39 31.29 3.51 30.36
N ALA A 40 30.17 4.21 30.12
CA ALA A 40 29.48 5.05 31.08
C ALA A 40 28.22 4.37 31.59
N ILE A 41 28.04 4.27 32.92
CA ILE A 41 26.88 3.58 33.51
C ILE A 41 26.01 4.60 34.25
N SER A 42 24.70 4.65 33.94
CA SER A 42 23.72 5.38 34.71
C SER A 42 22.96 4.40 35.62
N SER A 43 23.20 4.47 36.94
CA SER A 43 22.55 3.63 37.96
C SER A 43 21.45 4.35 38.76
N GLY A 44 21.29 5.67 38.60
CA GLY A 44 20.26 6.48 39.27
C GLY A 44 19.15 6.96 38.35
N GLY A 45 18.00 7.37 38.91
CA GLY A 45 16.87 7.95 38.17
C GLY A 45 17.12 9.38 37.66
N VAL A 46 18.35 9.76 37.38
CA VAL A 46 18.72 11.11 36.92
C VAL A 46 18.60 11.17 35.40
N PRO A 47 17.83 12.13 34.83
CA PRO A 47 17.80 12.35 33.39
C PRO A 47 19.18 12.74 32.87
N LEU A 48 19.57 12.24 31.70
CA LEU A 48 20.78 12.71 31.02
C LEU A 48 20.66 14.21 30.71
N PRO A 49 21.77 14.97 30.79
CA PRO A 49 21.75 16.34 30.33
C PRO A 49 21.34 16.43 28.87
N SER A 50 20.62 17.48 28.51
CA SER A 50 20.27 17.77 27.13
C SER A 50 21.52 17.87 26.25
N ASN A 51 21.49 17.32 25.04
CA ASN A 51 22.58 17.37 24.06
C ASN A 51 23.82 16.47 24.37
N TYR A 52 23.61 15.32 25.03
CA TYR A 52 24.69 14.35 25.18
C TYR A 52 25.08 13.77 23.82
N THR A 53 26.34 13.90 23.44
CA THR A 53 26.90 13.24 22.25
C THR A 53 28.12 12.42 22.68
N SER A 54 28.07 11.11 22.45
CA SER A 54 29.23 10.23 22.60
C SER A 54 30.18 10.45 21.43
N LEU A 55 31.31 11.09 21.67
CA LEU A 55 32.34 11.37 20.65
C LEU A 55 33.32 10.21 20.42
N GLY A 56 33.20 9.11 21.20
CA GLY A 56 34.08 7.95 21.12
C GLY A 56 33.31 6.65 20.87
N PRO A 57 34.01 5.51 20.68
CA PRO A 57 33.40 4.18 20.47
C PRO A 57 32.76 3.61 21.73
N GLY A 58 32.70 4.36 22.83
CA GLY A 58 32.20 3.92 24.12
C GLY A 58 30.73 3.52 24.17
N THR A 59 30.41 2.74 25.18
CA THR A 59 29.02 2.26 25.45
C THR A 59 28.39 3.03 26.59
N PHE A 60 27.18 3.56 26.40
CA PHE A 60 26.38 4.09 27.49
C PHE A 60 25.41 3.02 27.97
N VAL A 61 25.34 2.76 29.27
CA VAL A 61 24.52 1.71 29.88
C VAL A 61 23.49 2.32 30.83
N PHE A 62 22.22 2.07 30.58
CA PHE A 62 21.15 2.29 31.54
C PHE A 62 20.98 1.02 32.39
N ALA A 63 21.34 1.07 33.67
CA ALA A 63 21.33 -0.06 34.59
C ALA A 63 20.74 0.33 35.97
N GLY A 64 19.68 1.12 35.96
CA GLY A 64 19.05 1.60 37.20
C GLY A 64 18.11 0.56 37.82
N THR A 65 17.75 0.79 39.09
CA THR A 65 16.71 0.07 39.83
C THR A 65 15.36 0.80 39.87
N ALA A 66 15.28 1.95 39.20
CA ALA A 66 14.07 2.75 38.98
C ALA A 66 13.96 3.09 37.49
N ALA A 67 12.77 3.50 37.05
CA ALA A 67 12.57 3.97 35.70
C ALA A 67 13.50 5.14 35.37
N GLN A 68 14.10 5.12 34.17
CA GLN A 68 15.04 6.13 33.70
C GLN A 68 14.49 6.85 32.48
N SER A 69 15.03 8.04 32.16
CA SER A 69 14.62 8.78 30.97
C SER A 69 15.80 9.48 30.29
N ILE A 70 15.64 9.68 28.96
CA ILE A 70 16.51 10.53 28.15
C ILE A 70 15.73 11.79 27.77
N SER A 71 16.31 12.96 28.00
CA SER A 71 15.74 14.26 27.61
C SER A 71 16.76 15.06 26.83
N GLY A 72 16.30 15.81 25.82
CA GLY A 72 17.13 16.53 24.87
C GLY A 72 17.66 15.65 23.74
N PRO A 73 18.09 16.21 22.61
CA PRO A 73 18.63 15.46 21.48
C PRO A 73 19.95 14.78 21.89
N ASN A 74 20.01 13.46 21.80
CA ASN A 74 21.15 12.67 22.23
C ASN A 74 21.64 11.76 21.11
N ALA A 75 22.96 11.54 21.05
CA ALA A 75 23.56 10.59 20.14
C ALA A 75 24.56 9.70 20.88
N PHE A 76 24.41 8.39 20.73
CA PHE A 76 25.25 7.37 21.34
C PHE A 76 26.05 6.63 20.26
N ALA A 77 27.31 6.34 20.54
CA ALA A 77 28.06 5.37 19.76
C ALA A 77 27.45 3.98 19.97
N ASN A 78 27.37 3.51 21.22
CA ASN A 78 26.65 2.31 21.60
C ASN A 78 25.76 2.58 22.81
N LEU A 79 24.61 1.91 22.86
CA LEU A 79 23.63 2.06 23.94
C LEU A 79 23.20 0.69 24.45
N THR A 80 23.28 0.47 25.75
CA THR A 80 22.81 -0.76 26.40
C THR A 80 21.68 -0.44 27.38
N ILE A 81 20.60 -1.20 27.28
CA ILE A 81 19.49 -1.15 28.22
C ILE A 81 19.51 -2.44 29.07
N ASN A 82 19.77 -2.25 30.35
CA ASN A 82 19.75 -3.30 31.35
C ASN A 82 19.06 -2.79 32.63
N ASN A 83 17.83 -2.33 32.47
CA ASN A 83 17.00 -1.79 33.53
C ASN A 83 15.56 -2.32 33.40
N SER A 84 15.19 -3.26 34.26
CA SER A 84 13.85 -3.87 34.24
C SER A 84 12.68 -2.88 34.41
N ASN A 85 12.95 -1.68 34.98
CA ASN A 85 11.96 -0.61 35.11
C ASN A 85 11.86 0.27 33.85
N GLY A 86 12.66 -0.01 32.81
CA GLY A 86 12.62 0.59 31.49
C GLY A 86 13.28 1.95 31.38
N LEU A 87 13.31 2.42 30.14
CA LEU A 87 13.82 3.71 29.70
C LEU A 87 12.76 4.46 28.90
N THR A 88 12.48 5.71 29.23
CA THR A 88 11.60 6.58 28.46
C THR A 88 12.44 7.56 27.62
N VAL A 89 12.14 7.68 26.34
CA VAL A 89 12.78 8.62 25.42
C VAL A 89 11.88 9.84 25.24
N ASN A 90 12.27 10.97 25.80
CA ASN A 90 11.52 12.23 25.75
C ASN A 90 11.96 13.18 24.63
N SER A 91 12.95 12.79 23.85
CA SER A 91 13.45 13.55 22.68
C SER A 91 14.10 12.59 21.71
N ASP A 92 14.15 12.96 20.44
CA ASP A 92 14.78 12.15 19.39
C ASP A 92 16.21 11.76 19.79
N THR A 93 16.48 10.47 19.73
CA THR A 93 17.73 9.87 20.20
C THR A 93 18.32 8.99 19.10
N LYS A 94 19.63 9.15 18.85
CA LYS A 94 20.37 8.42 17.81
C LYS A 94 21.34 7.41 18.42
N VAL A 95 21.41 6.21 17.82
CA VAL A 95 22.43 5.18 18.10
C VAL A 95 23.14 4.84 16.81
N ASN A 96 24.45 5.06 16.75
CA ASN A 96 25.22 4.86 15.52
C ASN A 96 25.87 3.47 15.40
N GLY A 97 26.10 2.80 16.52
CA GLY A 97 26.71 1.47 16.59
C GLY A 97 25.77 0.40 17.14
N ILE A 98 26.03 -0.11 18.33
CA ILE A 98 25.27 -1.24 18.89
C ILE A 98 24.19 -0.72 19.85
N LEU A 99 22.92 -1.10 19.59
CA LEU A 99 21.84 -1.03 20.55
C LEU A 99 21.69 -2.41 21.22
N SER A 100 22.09 -2.53 22.48
CA SER A 100 21.98 -3.79 23.24
C SER A 100 20.71 -3.79 24.10
N LEU A 101 19.76 -4.66 23.76
CA LEU A 101 18.52 -4.88 24.49
C LEU A 101 18.70 -6.07 25.42
N THR A 102 19.19 -5.83 26.65
CA THR A 102 19.50 -6.88 27.61
C THR A 102 18.31 -7.13 28.54
N ASN A 103 17.73 -6.10 29.12
CA ASN A 103 16.59 -6.17 30.01
C ASN A 103 15.92 -4.80 30.13
N GLY A 104 14.59 -4.77 30.03
CA GLY A 104 13.77 -3.56 30.13
C GLY A 104 13.31 -3.01 28.78
N LEU A 105 12.21 -2.28 28.83
CA LEU A 105 11.56 -1.69 27.67
C LEU A 105 12.09 -0.29 27.38
N ILE A 106 12.20 0.07 26.11
CA ILE A 106 12.41 1.46 25.67
C ILE A 106 11.07 2.03 25.22
N THR A 107 10.53 3.01 25.94
CA THR A 107 9.26 3.66 25.57
C THR A 107 9.52 4.95 24.83
N LEU A 108 9.01 5.06 23.60
CA LEU A 108 9.31 6.20 22.72
C LEU A 108 8.35 7.38 22.91
N GLY A 109 7.09 7.14 23.29
CA GLY A 109 6.07 8.19 23.33
C GLY A 109 5.93 8.89 21.98
N ALA A 110 6.18 10.20 21.93
CA ALA A 110 6.19 10.99 20.70
C ALA A 110 7.57 11.13 20.04
N SER A 111 8.64 10.62 20.67
CA SER A 111 10.02 10.77 20.24
C SER A 111 10.46 9.58 19.37
N ASN A 112 11.45 9.79 18.52
CA ASN A 112 12.03 8.76 17.68
C ASN A 112 13.33 8.20 18.29
N LEU A 113 13.53 6.88 18.10
CA LEU A 113 14.82 6.24 18.29
C LEU A 113 15.40 5.91 16.91
N ILE A 114 16.52 6.53 16.57
CA ILE A 114 17.10 6.50 15.24
C ILE A 114 18.36 5.63 15.24
N LEU A 115 18.35 4.53 14.53
CA LEU A 115 19.51 3.67 14.30
C LEU A 115 20.27 4.14 13.05
N GLY A 116 21.53 4.42 13.19
CA GLY A 116 22.41 4.79 12.09
C GLY A 116 22.58 3.66 11.06
N SER A 117 23.17 3.95 9.89
CA SER A 117 23.27 2.99 8.77
C SER A 117 24.09 1.74 9.10
N SER A 118 25.08 1.84 10.00
CA SER A 118 25.89 0.72 10.49
C SER A 118 25.40 0.15 11.83
N ALA A 119 24.36 0.75 12.44
CA ALA A 119 23.87 0.29 13.73
C ALA A 119 23.31 -1.12 13.69
N THR A 120 23.53 -1.89 14.75
CA THR A 120 22.97 -3.24 14.93
C THR A 120 22.24 -3.34 16.25
N VAL A 121 21.30 -4.29 16.33
CA VAL A 121 20.64 -4.63 17.57
C VAL A 121 21.27 -5.91 18.11
N ALA A 122 21.73 -5.87 19.37
CA ALA A 122 22.27 -7.01 20.11
C ALA A 122 21.34 -7.40 21.25
N GLY A 123 21.51 -8.61 21.75
CA GLY A 123 20.65 -9.25 22.75
C GLY A 123 19.58 -10.14 22.09
N THR A 124 18.59 -10.54 22.89
CA THR A 124 17.45 -11.33 22.43
C THR A 124 16.17 -10.54 22.70
N PRO A 125 15.73 -9.71 21.72
CA PRO A 125 14.50 -8.94 21.90
C PRO A 125 13.30 -9.83 22.20
N SER A 126 12.49 -9.42 23.14
CA SER A 126 11.35 -10.17 23.66
C SER A 126 10.38 -9.22 24.38
N THR A 127 9.33 -9.75 24.99
CA THR A 127 8.41 -8.97 25.84
C THR A 127 9.11 -8.27 27.00
N ASN A 128 10.32 -8.72 27.40
CA ASN A 128 11.10 -8.11 28.48
C ASN A 128 12.19 -7.14 27.97
N SER A 129 12.41 -7.07 26.67
CA SER A 129 13.53 -6.28 26.07
C SER A 129 13.20 -5.89 24.63
N MET A 130 12.40 -4.83 24.46
CA MET A 130 11.95 -4.35 23.15
C MET A 130 11.75 -2.83 23.15
N ILE A 131 11.42 -2.27 22.00
CA ILE A 131 11.03 -0.88 21.83
C ILE A 131 9.51 -0.76 21.77
N VAL A 132 8.93 -0.02 22.73
CA VAL A 132 7.49 0.31 22.77
C VAL A 132 7.28 1.56 21.93
N ALA A 133 6.71 1.38 20.73
CA ALA A 133 6.49 2.40 19.74
C ALA A 133 4.99 2.51 19.40
N THR A 134 4.16 2.85 20.42
CA THR A 134 2.69 2.80 20.36
C THR A 134 2.02 4.17 20.25
N SER A 135 2.80 5.24 20.15
CA SER A 135 2.32 6.62 19.93
C SER A 135 2.82 7.11 18.56
N THR A 136 3.07 8.40 18.42
CA THR A 136 3.58 8.99 17.18
C THR A 136 5.08 8.75 16.94
N GLY A 137 5.83 8.45 18.00
CA GLY A 137 7.26 8.13 17.91
C GLY A 137 7.52 6.79 17.21
N GLN A 138 8.61 6.73 16.47
CA GLN A 138 8.98 5.57 15.65
C GLN A 138 10.38 5.06 16.01
N LEU A 139 10.55 3.72 15.88
CA LEU A 139 11.89 3.17 15.71
C LEU A 139 12.29 3.36 14.25
N MET A 140 13.32 4.14 14.02
CA MET A 140 13.82 4.48 12.69
C MET A 140 15.15 3.79 12.40
N ARG A 141 15.37 3.41 11.14
CA ARG A 141 16.62 2.85 10.65
C ARG A 141 17.10 3.60 9.41
N THR A 142 18.36 4.03 9.40
CA THR A 142 18.99 4.62 8.20
C THR A 142 19.51 3.52 7.29
N PHE A 143 19.22 3.62 5.99
CA PHE A 143 19.70 2.71 4.95
C PHE A 143 20.58 3.46 3.96
N THR A 144 21.63 2.81 3.47
CA THR A 144 22.49 3.34 2.40
C THR A 144 22.51 2.44 1.16
N ILE A 145 22.09 1.21 1.33
CA ILE A 145 21.97 0.17 0.30
C ILE A 145 20.78 -0.75 0.61
N PRO A 146 20.27 -1.52 -0.36
CA PRO A 146 19.32 -2.59 -0.08
C PRO A 146 19.82 -3.55 0.99
N GLY A 147 18.91 -4.07 1.80
CA GLY A 147 19.24 -5.01 2.87
C GLY A 147 18.03 -5.30 3.75
N SER A 148 18.20 -6.18 4.72
CA SER A 148 17.15 -6.57 5.65
C SER A 148 17.43 -6.03 7.05
N PHE A 149 16.36 -5.62 7.73
CA PHE A 149 16.41 -5.22 9.14
C PHE A 149 15.12 -5.60 9.86
N THR A 150 15.27 -6.18 11.07
CA THR A 150 14.15 -6.46 11.95
C THR A 150 14.06 -5.38 13.01
N TYR A 151 12.94 -4.68 13.02
CA TYR A 151 12.58 -3.66 14.02
C TYR A 151 12.04 -4.37 15.25
N PRO A 152 12.73 -4.37 16.39
CA PRO A 152 12.31 -5.07 17.61
C PRO A 152 11.27 -4.24 18.37
N VAL A 153 10.13 -4.01 17.76
CA VAL A 153 9.02 -3.23 18.32
C VAL A 153 7.97 -4.11 18.98
N GLY A 154 7.20 -3.51 19.84
CA GLY A 154 6.07 -4.12 20.52
C GLY A 154 5.26 -3.08 21.29
N ASP A 155 4.32 -3.52 22.11
CA ASP A 155 3.49 -2.68 22.95
C ASP A 155 3.42 -3.19 24.39
N ASN A 156 3.03 -2.29 25.29
CA ASN A 156 2.78 -2.58 26.70
C ASN A 156 1.37 -2.13 27.14
N THR A 157 0.44 -2.04 26.19
CA THR A 157 -0.95 -1.68 26.43
C THR A 157 -1.71 -2.93 26.89
N GLY A 158 -2.01 -3.04 28.17
CA GLY A 158 -2.57 -4.25 28.76
C GLY A 158 -1.51 -5.34 28.94
N THR A 159 -1.54 -6.37 28.11
CA THR A 159 -0.49 -7.40 28.09
C THR A 159 0.72 -6.91 27.28
N VAL A 160 1.92 -7.15 27.80
CA VAL A 160 3.15 -6.79 27.07
C VAL A 160 3.35 -7.77 25.90
N GLU A 161 3.47 -7.25 24.69
CA GLU A 161 3.51 -8.05 23.47
C GLU A 161 4.66 -7.63 22.54
N TYR A 162 5.47 -8.61 22.14
CA TYR A 162 6.57 -8.41 21.19
C TYR A 162 6.08 -8.69 19.77
N SER A 163 6.02 -7.64 18.96
CA SER A 163 5.45 -7.68 17.61
C SER A 163 6.41 -7.06 16.57
N PRO A 164 7.55 -7.71 16.31
CA PRO A 164 8.58 -7.17 15.43
C PRO A 164 8.11 -7.06 13.97
N VAL A 165 8.73 -6.11 13.26
CA VAL A 165 8.56 -5.94 11.82
C VAL A 165 9.90 -6.18 11.14
N THR A 166 9.93 -7.06 10.15
CA THR A 166 11.10 -7.26 9.29
C THR A 166 10.85 -6.65 7.93
N LEU A 167 11.75 -5.77 7.49
CA LEU A 167 11.75 -5.19 6.15
C LEU A 167 13.00 -5.66 5.40
N ALA A 168 12.80 -6.21 4.19
CA ALA A 168 13.87 -6.71 3.33
C ALA A 168 13.78 -6.03 1.96
N PHE A 169 14.60 -5.00 1.76
CA PHE A 169 14.75 -4.33 0.48
C PHE A 169 15.51 -5.21 -0.51
N THR A 170 14.91 -5.48 -1.65
CA THR A 170 15.50 -6.24 -2.75
C THR A 170 16.12 -5.32 -3.80
N SER A 171 15.65 -4.08 -3.89
CA SER A 171 16.19 -3.01 -4.75
C SER A 171 15.82 -1.64 -4.19
N GLY A 172 16.40 -0.57 -4.76
CA GLY A 172 16.07 0.82 -4.46
C GLY A 172 17.26 1.74 -4.52
N THR A 173 16.97 3.04 -4.64
CA THR A 173 17.96 4.12 -4.52
C THR A 173 17.79 4.80 -3.16
N PHE A 174 18.87 4.81 -2.38
CA PHE A 174 18.90 5.36 -1.02
C PHE A 174 19.71 6.66 -1.05
N GLY A 175 19.00 7.79 -0.89
CA GLY A 175 19.61 9.11 -0.86
C GLY A 175 20.26 9.42 0.50
N THR A 176 20.71 10.65 0.66
CA THR A 176 21.27 11.13 1.95
C THR A 176 20.21 11.03 3.05
N ASP A 177 20.60 10.47 4.20
CA ASP A 177 19.72 10.25 5.36
C ASP A 177 18.46 9.44 5.04
N ALA A 178 18.53 8.57 4.03
CA ALA A 178 17.44 7.66 3.71
C ALA A 178 17.11 6.78 4.91
N ASN A 179 15.85 6.82 5.35
CA ASN A 179 15.44 6.11 6.55
C ASN A 179 14.03 5.53 6.43
N VAL A 180 13.75 4.55 7.27
CA VAL A 180 12.43 3.95 7.45
C VAL A 180 12.10 3.91 8.93
N GLY A 181 10.92 4.41 9.28
CA GLY A 181 10.37 4.40 10.63
C GLY A 181 9.22 3.39 10.76
N VAL A 182 9.13 2.76 11.92
CA VAL A 182 8.07 1.79 12.26
C VAL A 182 7.49 2.15 13.62
N ASN A 183 6.17 2.22 13.70
CA ASN A 183 5.41 2.14 14.94
C ASN A 183 4.22 1.19 14.79
N LEU A 184 3.53 0.92 15.88
CA LEU A 184 2.38 0.03 15.90
C LEU A 184 1.33 0.51 16.90
N VAL A 185 0.10 0.05 16.72
CA VAL A 185 -1.01 0.30 17.64
C VAL A 185 -1.73 -1.02 17.92
N ASN A 186 -1.93 -1.33 19.19
CA ASN A 186 -2.71 -2.48 19.65
C ASN A 186 -4.19 -2.11 19.64
N ALA A 187 -4.77 -2.06 18.46
CA ALA A 187 -6.18 -1.81 18.21
C ALA A 187 -6.56 -2.19 16.79
N LYS A 188 -7.84 -2.45 16.54
CA LYS A 188 -8.39 -2.56 15.18
C LYS A 188 -8.19 -1.26 14.42
N TYR A 189 -7.78 -1.33 13.15
CA TYR A 189 -7.66 -0.14 12.31
C TYR A 189 -9.04 0.48 12.03
N SER A 190 -9.19 1.78 12.27
CA SER A 190 -10.50 2.44 12.46
C SER A 190 -11.31 2.65 11.18
N TYR A 191 -10.70 2.60 9.98
CA TYR A 191 -11.45 2.76 8.72
C TYR A 191 -12.34 1.55 8.42
N ASP A 192 -12.14 0.47 9.14
CA ASP A 192 -12.63 -0.83 8.79
C ASP A 192 -13.99 -1.14 9.45
N SER A 193 -15.04 -1.09 8.63
CA SER A 193 -16.37 -1.60 8.98
C SER A 193 -16.45 -3.13 8.98
N VAL A 194 -15.31 -3.85 8.81
CA VAL A 194 -15.29 -5.31 8.72
C VAL A 194 -15.83 -5.93 9.98
N THR A 195 -16.88 -6.67 9.80
CA THR A 195 -17.37 -7.66 10.73
C THR A 195 -16.81 -9.00 10.29
N GLY A 196 -16.04 -9.68 11.12
CA GLY A 196 -15.51 -11.01 10.78
C GLY A 196 -14.08 -11.22 11.26
N SER A 197 -13.23 -11.77 10.42
CA SER A 197 -11.86 -12.12 10.81
C SER A 197 -10.90 -10.96 10.55
N TYR A 198 -10.16 -10.55 11.58
CA TYR A 198 -9.17 -9.46 11.49
C TYR A 198 -8.10 -9.60 12.58
N ILE A 199 -7.01 -8.83 12.44
CA ILE A 199 -5.98 -8.66 13.49
C ILE A 199 -6.25 -7.35 14.24
N ASN A 200 -6.34 -7.43 15.57
CA ASN A 200 -6.52 -6.27 16.46
C ASN A 200 -5.19 -5.54 16.69
N ARG A 201 -4.46 -5.30 15.62
CA ARG A 201 -3.17 -4.61 15.59
C ARG A 201 -2.91 -4.05 14.20
N TYR A 202 -2.26 -2.88 14.13
CA TYR A 202 -1.76 -2.34 12.88
C TYR A 202 -0.39 -1.70 13.07
N TRP A 203 0.37 -1.65 11.98
CA TRP A 203 1.71 -1.05 11.92
C TRP A 203 1.71 0.08 10.91
N THR A 204 2.36 1.20 11.26
CA THR A 204 2.59 2.29 10.32
C THR A 204 4.07 2.32 9.97
N ILE A 205 4.36 2.29 8.68
CA ILE A 205 5.71 2.39 8.13
C ILE A 205 5.80 3.69 7.35
N THR A 206 6.80 4.49 7.70
CA THR A 206 7.16 5.72 6.97
C THR A 206 8.51 5.55 6.32
N GLN A 207 8.78 6.29 5.25
CA GLN A 207 10.09 6.33 4.62
C GLN A 207 10.43 7.73 4.13
N GLN A 208 11.73 8.03 4.09
CA GLN A 208 12.26 9.27 3.57
C GLN A 208 13.48 8.98 2.69
N ASN A 209 13.60 9.69 1.57
CA ASN A 209 14.74 9.65 0.64
C ASN A 209 15.08 8.26 0.06
N ILE A 210 14.05 7.40 -0.10
CA ILE A 210 14.17 6.10 -0.79
C ILE A 210 13.25 6.11 -1.99
N THR A 211 13.77 5.83 -3.18
CA THR A 211 13.01 5.83 -4.43
C THR A 211 13.24 4.56 -5.25
N GLY A 212 12.25 4.19 -6.08
CA GLY A 212 12.34 3.04 -6.99
C GLY A 212 12.63 1.72 -6.27
N PHE A 213 12.17 1.58 -5.03
CA PHE A 213 12.46 0.39 -4.23
C PHE A 213 11.47 -0.75 -4.45
N SER A 214 11.95 -1.96 -4.17
CA SER A 214 11.13 -3.13 -3.91
C SER A 214 11.51 -3.68 -2.54
N CYS A 215 10.49 -3.96 -1.70
CA CYS A 215 10.69 -4.41 -0.32
C CYS A 215 9.68 -5.51 0.03
N ASN A 216 10.14 -6.51 0.77
CA ASN A 216 9.27 -7.49 1.42
C ASN A 216 9.14 -7.14 2.89
N ALA A 217 7.92 -7.18 3.42
CA ALA A 217 7.63 -6.92 4.82
C ALA A 217 7.04 -8.15 5.50
N THR A 218 7.45 -8.40 6.74
CA THR A 218 6.87 -9.42 7.63
C THR A 218 6.51 -8.76 8.95
N PHE A 219 5.27 -8.97 9.39
CA PHE A 219 4.70 -8.42 10.62
C PHE A 219 4.34 -9.56 11.54
N GLN A 220 4.90 -9.59 12.75
CA GLN A 220 4.54 -10.55 13.77
C GLN A 220 3.37 -10.03 14.58
N TYR A 221 2.30 -10.82 14.70
CA TYR A 221 1.19 -10.56 15.62
C TYR A 221 1.09 -11.68 16.67
N MET A 222 0.30 -11.45 17.69
CA MET A 222 0.10 -12.42 18.76
C MET A 222 -1.24 -13.17 18.55
N SER A 223 -1.35 -14.37 19.11
CA SER A 223 -2.62 -15.10 19.07
C SER A 223 -3.79 -14.32 19.71
N ALA A 224 -3.49 -13.46 20.68
CA ALA A 224 -4.47 -12.58 21.32
C ALA A 224 -5.01 -11.49 20.38
N ASP A 225 -4.27 -11.13 19.33
CA ASP A 225 -4.71 -10.14 18.33
C ASP A 225 -5.76 -10.71 17.37
N ILE A 226 -5.92 -12.03 17.30
CA ILE A 226 -6.77 -12.70 16.31
C ILE A 226 -8.24 -12.58 16.71
N VAL A 227 -9.04 -12.00 15.84
CA VAL A 227 -10.50 -12.03 15.93
C VAL A 227 -11.05 -12.85 14.78
N GLY A 228 -11.91 -13.82 15.07
CA GLY A 228 -12.50 -14.71 14.07
C GLY A 228 -11.58 -15.83 13.60
N THR A 229 -11.56 -16.12 12.30
CA THR A 229 -10.83 -17.24 11.70
C THR A 229 -9.53 -16.76 11.05
N GLU A 230 -8.39 -17.06 11.67
CA GLU A 230 -7.07 -16.61 11.22
C GLU A 230 -6.74 -16.98 9.76
N SER A 231 -7.08 -18.19 9.33
CA SER A 231 -6.84 -18.68 7.97
C SER A 231 -7.63 -17.94 6.88
N GLN A 232 -8.45 -16.96 7.24
CA GLN A 232 -9.15 -16.08 6.31
C GLN A 232 -8.58 -14.67 6.25
N ILE A 233 -7.53 -14.38 7.03
CA ILE A 233 -6.94 -13.05 7.18
C ILE A 233 -5.83 -12.87 6.14
N TYR A 234 -5.86 -11.77 5.43
CA TYR A 234 -4.83 -11.32 4.49
C TYR A 234 -4.08 -10.13 5.07
N CYS A 235 -2.81 -9.98 4.73
CA CYS A 235 -2.08 -8.75 4.97
C CYS A 235 -2.64 -7.66 4.06
N GLU A 236 -3.03 -6.54 4.63
CA GLU A 236 -3.57 -5.40 3.90
C GLU A 236 -2.74 -4.14 4.14
N LYS A 237 -2.48 -3.39 3.07
CA LYS A 237 -2.03 -2.02 3.11
C LYS A 237 -3.26 -1.12 2.95
N VAL A 238 -3.58 -0.35 3.99
CA VAL A 238 -4.90 0.27 4.14
C VAL A 238 -4.96 1.77 3.84
N ASN A 239 -3.84 2.41 3.58
CA ASN A 239 -3.78 3.84 3.27
C ASN A 239 -2.66 4.10 2.23
N PRO A 240 -2.88 4.87 1.12
CA PRO A 240 -4.18 5.42 0.74
C PRO A 240 -5.14 4.37 0.19
N LEU A 241 -6.42 4.70 0.11
CA LEU A 241 -7.39 3.86 -0.58
C LEU A 241 -7.15 3.87 -2.09
N PRO A 242 -7.47 2.78 -2.82
CA PRO A 242 -8.06 1.52 -2.36
C PRO A 242 -7.09 0.67 -1.54
N VAL A 243 -7.63 -0.17 -0.67
CA VAL A 243 -6.86 -1.18 0.08
C VAL A 243 -6.16 -2.13 -0.89
N VAL A 244 -4.90 -2.43 -0.59
CA VAL A 244 -4.14 -3.44 -1.34
C VAL A 244 -3.96 -4.67 -0.46
N GLU A 245 -4.47 -5.80 -0.92
CA GLU A 245 -4.29 -7.10 -0.28
C GLU A 245 -3.00 -7.78 -0.75
N TYR A 246 -2.32 -8.41 0.19
CA TYR A 246 -1.11 -9.19 -0.03
C TYR A 246 -1.36 -10.67 0.35
N ASN A 247 -0.40 -11.31 0.97
CA ASN A 247 -0.45 -12.74 1.25
C ASN A 247 -1.44 -13.06 2.39
N LEU A 248 -1.98 -14.28 2.34
CA LEU A 248 -2.73 -14.87 3.45
C LEU A 248 -1.84 -14.99 4.69
N ALA A 249 -2.41 -14.81 5.87
CA ALA A 249 -1.71 -14.95 7.13
C ALA A 249 -1.09 -16.35 7.28
N ASN A 250 0.14 -16.41 7.75
CA ASN A 250 0.77 -17.66 8.14
C ASN A 250 0.32 -18.02 9.56
N THR A 251 -0.64 -18.93 9.66
CA THR A 251 -1.24 -19.34 10.93
C THR A 251 -0.28 -20.14 11.83
N GLY A 252 0.76 -20.75 11.25
CA GLY A 252 1.76 -21.51 12.02
C GLY A 252 2.77 -20.62 12.75
N SER A 253 3.01 -19.40 12.26
CA SER A 253 3.94 -18.44 12.86
C SER A 253 3.28 -17.14 13.31
N HIS A 254 1.98 -16.98 13.11
CA HIS A 254 1.22 -15.75 13.37
C HIS A 254 1.86 -14.52 12.67
N GLN A 255 2.07 -14.63 11.36
CA GLN A 255 2.73 -13.59 10.58
C GLN A 255 1.87 -13.12 9.40
N LEU A 256 1.83 -11.81 9.20
CA LEU A 256 1.39 -11.19 7.96
C LEU A 256 2.61 -10.90 7.09
N THR A 257 2.48 -11.11 5.79
CA THR A 257 3.56 -10.81 4.82
C THR A 257 3.03 -10.01 3.64
N ALA A 258 3.82 -9.02 3.22
CA ALA A 258 3.58 -8.25 2.01
C ALA A 258 4.85 -8.26 1.14
N THR A 259 4.74 -8.72 -0.10
CA THR A 259 5.88 -8.89 -1.01
C THR A 259 5.84 -7.86 -2.13
N GLY A 260 7.02 -7.39 -2.56
CA GLY A 260 7.14 -6.48 -3.69
C GLY A 260 6.59 -5.08 -3.43
N LEU A 261 6.64 -4.60 -2.18
CA LEU A 261 6.22 -3.26 -1.82
C LEU A 261 7.06 -2.21 -2.55
N THR A 262 6.41 -1.26 -3.20
CA THR A 262 7.03 -0.08 -3.84
C THR A 262 6.71 1.22 -3.10
N SER A 263 5.89 1.16 -2.07
CA SER A 263 5.57 2.26 -1.16
C SER A 263 5.14 1.72 0.19
N PHE A 264 5.37 2.48 1.24
CA PHE A 264 4.93 2.15 2.59
C PHE A 264 3.68 2.95 3.00
N SER A 265 3.03 2.48 4.06
CA SER A 265 1.86 3.07 4.68
C SER A 265 1.50 2.34 5.97
N THR A 266 0.20 2.23 6.28
CA THR A 266 -0.32 1.44 7.39
C THR A 266 -0.68 0.04 6.91
N PHE A 267 -0.31 -0.98 7.69
CA PHE A 267 -0.56 -2.40 7.43
C PHE A 267 -1.33 -3.02 8.59
N THR A 268 -2.27 -3.89 8.27
CA THR A 268 -3.05 -4.69 9.22
C THR A 268 -3.42 -6.03 8.61
N GLY A 269 -4.12 -6.86 9.37
CA GLY A 269 -4.69 -8.10 8.86
C GLY A 269 -6.21 -8.05 8.86
N ASN A 270 -6.81 -8.33 7.71
CA ASN A 270 -8.27 -8.42 7.58
C ASN A 270 -8.67 -9.57 6.67
N ARG A 271 -9.91 -10.01 6.85
CA ARG A 271 -10.57 -10.87 5.86
C ARG A 271 -10.75 -10.08 4.57
N ALA A 272 -10.27 -10.62 3.43
CA ALA A 272 -10.45 -10.02 2.11
C ALA A 272 -11.89 -9.55 1.92
N GLN A 273 -12.06 -8.26 1.58
CA GLN A 273 -13.39 -7.65 1.37
C GLN A 273 -13.79 -7.65 -0.08
N TYR A 274 -12.79 -7.69 -0.97
CA TYR A 274 -12.96 -7.54 -2.40
C TYR A 274 -12.23 -8.65 -3.15
N LYS A 275 -12.67 -8.83 -4.38
CA LYS A 275 -12.00 -9.60 -5.41
C LYS A 275 -11.74 -8.68 -6.57
N TYR A 276 -10.69 -8.93 -7.31
CA TYR A 276 -10.27 -8.09 -8.42
C TYR A 276 -10.32 -8.91 -9.71
N LEU A 277 -11.06 -8.44 -10.69
CA LEU A 277 -11.02 -8.96 -12.04
C LEU A 277 -10.29 -7.94 -12.91
N THR A 278 -9.12 -8.31 -13.40
CA THR A 278 -8.42 -7.55 -14.43
C THR A 278 -8.97 -7.99 -15.79
N LEU A 279 -9.65 -7.07 -16.46
CA LEU A 279 -10.13 -7.23 -17.82
C LEU A 279 -9.10 -6.64 -18.79
N LYS A 280 -8.94 -7.30 -19.94
CA LYS A 280 -8.28 -6.72 -21.08
C LYS A 280 -9.22 -6.76 -22.28
N CYS A 281 -9.55 -5.57 -22.82
CA CYS A 281 -10.39 -5.41 -24.00
C CYS A 281 -9.98 -4.17 -24.78
N PHE A 282 -10.25 -4.18 -26.08
CA PHE A 282 -10.11 -3.01 -26.94
C PHE A 282 -11.49 -2.61 -27.46
N LEU A 283 -11.71 -1.31 -27.62
CA LEU A 283 -12.88 -0.74 -28.31
C LEU A 283 -12.46 -0.47 -29.75
N GLU A 284 -13.22 -1.00 -30.73
CA GLU A 284 -12.86 -0.91 -32.13
C GLU A 284 -12.56 0.53 -32.57
N GLY A 285 -13.49 1.47 -32.28
CA GLY A 285 -13.36 2.85 -32.72
C GLY A 285 -12.12 3.55 -32.18
N LEU A 286 -11.71 3.24 -30.94
CA LEU A 286 -10.52 3.84 -30.32
C LEU A 286 -9.22 3.15 -30.70
N TYR A 287 -9.25 1.96 -31.32
CA TYR A 287 -8.06 1.15 -31.54
C TYR A 287 -7.13 1.73 -32.60
N MET A 288 -5.89 1.98 -32.25
CA MET A 288 -4.87 2.62 -33.10
C MET A 288 -3.83 1.64 -33.67
N GLY A 289 -3.95 0.36 -33.36
CA GLY A 289 -2.92 -0.64 -33.70
C GLY A 289 -1.92 -0.89 -32.58
N ALA A 290 -1.07 -1.92 -32.77
CA ALA A 290 -0.01 -2.32 -31.83
C ALA A 290 -0.46 -2.51 -30.38
N GLY A 291 -1.72 -2.92 -30.16
CA GLY A 291 -2.27 -3.13 -28.81
C GLY A 291 -2.52 -1.85 -28.02
N THR A 292 -2.79 -0.73 -28.70
CA THR A 292 -3.05 0.56 -28.09
C THR A 292 -4.34 1.19 -28.59
N MET A 293 -4.98 1.98 -27.73
CA MET A 293 -6.14 2.80 -28.03
C MET A 293 -5.83 4.28 -27.86
N ARG A 294 -6.56 5.10 -28.61
CA ARG A 294 -6.61 6.55 -28.38
C ARG A 294 -7.30 6.85 -27.04
N ALA A 295 -6.83 7.85 -26.32
CA ALA A 295 -7.59 8.46 -25.23
C ALA A 295 -8.69 9.33 -25.86
N ALA A 296 -9.96 9.04 -25.58
CA ALA A 296 -11.10 9.79 -26.08
C ALA A 296 -10.98 11.27 -25.66
N ARG A 297 -11.28 12.17 -26.59
CA ARG A 297 -11.01 13.61 -26.47
C ARG A 297 -12.29 14.41 -26.30
N ASP A 298 -12.14 15.54 -25.68
CA ASP A 298 -13.05 16.67 -25.76
C ASP A 298 -12.37 17.82 -26.51
N GLN A 299 -12.94 19.02 -26.42
CA GLN A 299 -12.44 20.24 -27.07
C GLN A 299 -11.05 20.68 -26.58
N VAL A 300 -10.63 20.26 -25.40
CA VAL A 300 -9.40 20.72 -24.74
C VAL A 300 -8.29 19.68 -24.80
N GLY A 301 -8.63 18.40 -24.97
CA GLY A 301 -7.67 17.30 -24.99
C GLY A 301 -8.25 15.96 -24.58
N PRO A 302 -7.44 15.02 -24.07
CA PRO A 302 -7.93 13.76 -23.55
C PRO A 302 -8.91 13.97 -22.40
N HIS A 303 -10.16 13.52 -22.56
CA HIS A 303 -11.26 13.79 -21.63
C HIS A 303 -10.99 13.22 -20.23
N TRP A 304 -10.45 11.99 -20.14
CA TRP A 304 -10.14 11.29 -18.88
C TRP A 304 -8.64 11.27 -18.56
N GLY A 305 -7.82 12.03 -19.30
CA GLY A 305 -6.36 12.01 -19.22
C GLY A 305 -5.70 11.06 -20.22
N SER A 306 -4.42 11.27 -20.51
CA SER A 306 -3.72 10.63 -21.64
C SER A 306 -3.52 9.12 -21.51
N SER A 307 -3.65 8.53 -20.32
CA SER A 307 -3.49 7.09 -20.08
C SER A 307 -4.80 6.32 -20.07
N VAL A 308 -5.95 7.01 -20.10
CA VAL A 308 -7.30 6.41 -20.08
C VAL A 308 -7.88 6.55 -21.48
N ALA A 309 -8.26 5.40 -22.08
CA ALA A 309 -8.93 5.37 -23.38
C ALA A 309 -10.37 5.88 -23.25
N ASP A 310 -11.14 5.27 -22.36
CA ASP A 310 -12.52 5.66 -22.07
C ASP A 310 -12.94 5.05 -20.73
N HIS A 311 -14.16 5.32 -20.28
CA HIS A 311 -14.80 4.63 -19.17
C HIS A 311 -15.73 3.53 -19.66
N ILE A 312 -15.79 2.44 -18.89
CA ILE A 312 -16.68 1.31 -19.13
C ILE A 312 -17.54 1.03 -17.90
N THR A 313 -18.69 0.41 -18.11
CA THR A 313 -19.50 -0.23 -17.07
C THR A 313 -19.30 -1.73 -17.17
N VAL A 314 -19.11 -2.39 -16.02
CA VAL A 314 -18.97 -3.86 -15.95
C VAL A 314 -20.01 -4.41 -15.01
N GLU A 315 -20.71 -5.44 -15.46
CA GLU A 315 -21.79 -6.10 -14.72
C GLU A 315 -21.50 -7.58 -14.51
N LEU A 316 -21.89 -8.09 -13.33
CA LEU A 316 -21.99 -9.52 -13.07
C LEU A 316 -23.43 -9.97 -13.28
N HIS A 317 -23.65 -10.92 -14.15
CA HIS A 317 -24.96 -11.49 -14.44
C HIS A 317 -25.07 -12.92 -13.91
N ASP A 318 -26.29 -13.30 -13.52
CA ASP A 318 -26.60 -14.65 -13.06
C ASP A 318 -26.32 -15.68 -14.18
N PRO A 319 -25.62 -16.79 -13.90
CA PRO A 319 -25.20 -17.73 -14.91
C PRO A 319 -26.34 -18.57 -15.49
N VAL A 320 -27.53 -18.60 -14.85
CA VAL A 320 -28.71 -19.34 -15.27
C VAL A 320 -29.75 -18.39 -15.86
N THR A 321 -29.97 -17.25 -15.22
CA THR A 321 -30.90 -16.22 -15.66
C THR A 321 -30.11 -14.94 -16.00
N TYR A 322 -29.52 -14.93 -17.19
CA TYR A 322 -28.62 -13.84 -17.62
C TYR A 322 -29.24 -12.44 -17.44
N SER A 323 -30.53 -12.26 -17.67
CA SER A 323 -31.19 -10.96 -17.46
C SER A 323 -31.12 -10.41 -16.04
N THR A 324 -30.71 -11.25 -15.05
CA THR A 324 -30.57 -10.83 -13.65
C THR A 324 -29.17 -10.31 -13.41
N VAL A 325 -29.03 -8.99 -13.28
CA VAL A 325 -27.79 -8.34 -12.85
C VAL A 325 -27.63 -8.51 -11.34
N LYS A 326 -26.47 -9.03 -10.92
CA LYS A 326 -26.11 -9.24 -9.52
C LYS A 326 -25.29 -8.08 -8.95
N TYR A 327 -24.42 -7.50 -9.76
CA TYR A 327 -23.57 -6.39 -9.34
C TYR A 327 -23.14 -5.57 -10.55
N THR A 328 -23.08 -4.25 -10.38
CA THR A 328 -22.63 -3.29 -11.40
C THR A 328 -21.57 -2.37 -10.83
N ALA A 329 -20.51 -2.15 -11.57
CA ALA A 329 -19.56 -1.06 -11.33
C ALA A 329 -19.52 -0.15 -12.57
N ASN A 330 -19.83 1.11 -12.35
CA ASN A 330 -19.85 2.15 -13.37
C ASN A 330 -18.53 2.93 -13.39
N ASN A 331 -18.26 3.59 -14.52
CA ASN A 331 -17.15 4.52 -14.69
C ASN A 331 -15.77 3.90 -14.40
N LEU A 332 -15.57 2.63 -14.76
CA LEU A 332 -14.26 2.02 -14.65
C LEU A 332 -13.34 2.56 -15.75
N SER A 333 -12.18 3.06 -15.37
CA SER A 333 -11.18 3.53 -16.32
C SER A 333 -10.62 2.37 -17.13
N LEU A 334 -10.83 2.40 -18.44
CA LEU A 334 -10.19 1.53 -19.42
C LEU A 334 -8.93 2.24 -19.92
N SER A 335 -7.76 1.69 -19.63
CA SER A 335 -6.50 2.32 -20.03
C SER A 335 -6.25 2.21 -21.54
N THR A 336 -5.39 3.07 -22.09
CA THR A 336 -5.03 3.07 -23.51
C THR A 336 -4.36 1.76 -23.97
N ASN A 337 -3.86 0.93 -23.05
CA ASN A 337 -3.35 -0.41 -23.35
C ASN A 337 -4.40 -1.52 -23.14
N GLY A 338 -5.67 -1.15 -22.94
CA GLY A 338 -6.81 -2.08 -22.88
C GLY A 338 -7.08 -2.69 -21.51
N ASN A 339 -6.41 -2.30 -20.45
CA ASN A 339 -6.62 -2.87 -19.11
C ASN A 339 -7.64 -2.07 -18.30
N ALA A 340 -8.52 -2.78 -17.60
CA ALA A 340 -9.41 -2.24 -16.58
C ALA A 340 -9.46 -3.17 -15.37
N THR A 341 -9.60 -2.61 -14.17
CA THR A 341 -9.75 -3.41 -12.94
C THR A 341 -11.17 -3.27 -12.41
N PHE A 342 -11.88 -4.38 -12.34
CA PHE A 342 -13.21 -4.49 -11.78
C PHE A 342 -13.11 -5.00 -10.34
N VAL A 343 -13.52 -4.17 -9.39
CA VAL A 343 -13.52 -4.52 -7.96
C VAL A 343 -14.88 -5.14 -7.61
N ILE A 344 -14.85 -6.37 -7.17
CA ILE A 344 -16.03 -7.18 -6.87
C ILE A 344 -16.12 -7.37 -5.35
N PRO A 345 -17.21 -6.96 -4.69
CA PRO A 345 -17.41 -7.25 -3.26
C PRO A 345 -17.38 -8.77 -3.00
N ARG A 346 -16.74 -9.15 -1.89
CA ARG A 346 -16.53 -10.57 -1.54
C ARG A 346 -17.81 -11.39 -1.47
N ALA A 347 -18.93 -10.77 -1.15
CA ALA A 347 -20.24 -11.41 -1.10
C ALA A 347 -20.62 -12.09 -2.41
N PHE A 348 -20.10 -11.60 -3.55
CA PHE A 348 -20.31 -12.20 -4.87
C PHE A 348 -19.29 -13.31 -5.11
N SER A 349 -19.54 -14.50 -4.58
CA SER A 349 -18.81 -15.74 -4.85
C SER A 349 -19.64 -16.66 -5.71
N GLY A 350 -19.01 -17.33 -6.67
CA GLY A 350 -19.69 -18.22 -7.61
C GLY A 350 -19.37 -17.89 -9.06
N SER A 351 -20.12 -18.44 -9.98
CA SER A 351 -19.95 -18.22 -11.41
C SER A 351 -20.87 -17.11 -11.89
N TYR A 352 -20.34 -16.20 -12.71
CA TYR A 352 -21.10 -15.09 -13.30
C TYR A 352 -20.67 -14.84 -14.73
N TYR A 353 -21.60 -14.52 -15.63
CA TYR A 353 -21.25 -13.85 -16.87
C TYR A 353 -20.81 -12.43 -16.55
N VAL A 354 -19.76 -11.97 -17.23
CA VAL A 354 -19.26 -10.60 -17.10
C VAL A 354 -19.62 -9.84 -18.37
N THR A 355 -20.40 -8.79 -18.23
CA THR A 355 -20.87 -7.94 -19.32
C THR A 355 -20.12 -6.61 -19.26
N ILE A 356 -19.64 -6.17 -20.42
CA ILE A 356 -18.90 -4.90 -20.60
C ILE A 356 -19.76 -4.00 -21.49
N LYS A 357 -19.96 -2.74 -21.03
CA LYS A 357 -20.69 -1.70 -21.73
C LYS A 357 -19.82 -0.44 -21.84
N ASN A 358 -19.95 0.23 -22.96
CA ASN A 358 -19.32 1.54 -23.20
C ASN A 358 -20.31 2.44 -23.93
N ARG A 359 -20.10 3.76 -23.93
CA ARG A 359 -21.02 4.77 -24.42
C ARG A 359 -21.45 4.62 -25.91
N ASN A 360 -20.60 3.98 -26.72
CA ASN A 360 -20.83 3.85 -28.17
C ASN A 360 -20.31 2.53 -28.74
N SER A 361 -20.20 1.53 -27.90
CA SER A 361 -19.76 0.19 -28.30
C SER A 361 -20.81 -0.84 -27.89
N LEU A 362 -20.89 -1.90 -28.65
CA LEU A 362 -21.86 -2.97 -28.47
C LEU A 362 -21.66 -3.67 -27.11
N GLU A 363 -22.74 -3.88 -26.38
CA GLU A 363 -22.71 -4.68 -25.15
C GLU A 363 -22.09 -6.06 -25.44
N THR A 364 -21.02 -6.40 -24.72
CA THR A 364 -20.26 -7.64 -24.94
C THR A 364 -20.15 -8.47 -23.67
N VAL A 365 -20.38 -9.76 -23.79
CA VAL A 365 -20.44 -10.71 -22.66
C VAL A 365 -19.31 -11.73 -22.77
N THR A 366 -18.73 -12.17 -21.66
CA THR A 366 -17.74 -13.26 -21.63
C THR A 366 -18.34 -14.55 -22.21
N ALA A 367 -17.53 -15.36 -22.89
CA ALA A 367 -17.97 -16.57 -23.58
C ALA A 367 -18.64 -17.59 -22.67
N ALA A 368 -18.26 -17.63 -21.41
CA ALA A 368 -18.80 -18.48 -20.36
C ALA A 368 -18.78 -17.77 -19.02
N PRO A 369 -19.55 -18.24 -18.02
CA PRO A 369 -19.48 -17.69 -16.67
C PRO A 369 -18.09 -17.86 -16.09
N LEU A 370 -17.52 -16.78 -15.53
CA LEU A 370 -16.26 -16.78 -14.80
C LEU A 370 -16.49 -17.19 -13.35
N LEU A 371 -15.66 -18.10 -12.85
CA LEU A 371 -15.70 -18.52 -11.45
C LEU A 371 -14.99 -17.50 -10.56
N VAL A 372 -15.78 -16.65 -9.88
CA VAL A 372 -15.32 -15.58 -8.98
C VAL A 372 -15.16 -16.14 -7.57
N ASN A 373 -14.16 -16.98 -7.32
CA ASN A 373 -13.89 -17.60 -6.02
C ASN A 373 -12.49 -17.26 -5.44
N THR A 374 -11.64 -16.59 -6.21
CA THR A 374 -10.30 -16.16 -5.81
C THR A 374 -10.25 -14.64 -5.63
N THR A 375 -9.23 -14.13 -4.93
CA THR A 375 -9.03 -12.69 -4.73
C THR A 375 -8.63 -11.96 -6.00
N SER A 376 -8.04 -12.67 -6.97
CA SER A 376 -7.63 -12.08 -8.26
C SER A 376 -7.98 -13.01 -9.41
N LEU A 377 -8.54 -12.43 -10.46
CA LEU A 377 -8.86 -13.07 -11.73
C LEU A 377 -8.36 -12.20 -12.89
N ASN A 378 -8.06 -12.85 -14.02
CA ASN A 378 -7.74 -12.14 -15.26
C ASN A 378 -8.61 -12.70 -16.39
N TYR A 379 -9.12 -11.81 -17.24
CA TYR A 379 -9.84 -12.21 -18.45
C TYR A 379 -9.47 -11.30 -19.61
N ASP A 380 -8.90 -11.90 -20.67
CA ASP A 380 -8.42 -11.19 -21.85
C ASP A 380 -9.30 -11.49 -23.06
N LEU A 381 -10.10 -10.49 -23.46
CA LEU A 381 -10.96 -10.59 -24.65
C LEU A 381 -10.17 -10.37 -25.94
N SER A 382 -8.97 -9.81 -25.88
CA SER A 382 -8.23 -9.40 -27.08
C SER A 382 -7.58 -10.55 -27.85
N THR A 383 -7.58 -11.76 -27.31
CA THR A 383 -6.83 -12.90 -27.83
C THR A 383 -7.57 -13.74 -28.87
N SER A 384 -8.91 -13.74 -28.86
CA SER A 384 -9.75 -14.51 -29.78
C SER A 384 -11.19 -14.02 -29.75
N ALA A 385 -11.91 -14.11 -30.88
CA ALA A 385 -13.36 -13.87 -30.91
C ALA A 385 -14.10 -14.78 -29.92
N SER A 386 -13.62 -16.01 -29.73
CA SER A 386 -14.22 -17.01 -28.82
C SER A 386 -14.13 -16.62 -27.32
N LYS A 387 -13.55 -15.50 -26.98
CA LYS A 387 -13.58 -14.94 -25.63
C LYS A 387 -14.90 -14.22 -25.32
N ALA A 388 -15.66 -13.82 -26.34
CA ALA A 388 -17.01 -13.29 -26.15
C ALA A 388 -18.08 -14.35 -26.48
N TYR A 389 -19.23 -14.24 -25.83
CA TYR A 389 -20.40 -15.07 -26.10
C TYR A 389 -20.82 -14.92 -27.57
N GLY A 390 -21.11 -16.02 -28.21
CA GLY A 390 -21.43 -16.03 -29.66
C GLY A 390 -20.26 -15.64 -30.58
N ASN A 391 -19.02 -15.61 -30.10
CA ASN A 391 -17.81 -15.11 -30.81
C ASN A 391 -17.94 -13.66 -31.29
N ASN A 392 -18.63 -12.82 -30.49
CA ASN A 392 -19.03 -11.48 -30.88
C ASN A 392 -17.95 -10.44 -30.60
N LEU A 393 -16.82 -10.56 -31.30
CA LEU A 393 -15.71 -9.57 -31.26
C LEU A 393 -15.21 -9.30 -32.68
N LYS A 394 -14.83 -8.05 -32.92
CA LYS A 394 -14.21 -7.58 -34.17
C LYS A 394 -12.76 -8.03 -34.26
N SER A 395 -12.34 -8.56 -35.38
CA SER A 395 -10.92 -8.74 -35.69
C SER A 395 -10.28 -7.39 -36.02
N LEU A 396 -9.26 -7.00 -35.27
CA LEU A 396 -8.53 -5.74 -35.43
C LEU A 396 -7.14 -5.98 -36.01
N SER A 397 -6.45 -4.90 -36.39
CA SER A 397 -5.09 -5.01 -36.91
C SER A 397 -4.12 -5.62 -35.88
N GLY A 398 -3.09 -6.34 -36.34
CA GLY A 398 -2.11 -6.97 -35.46
C GLY A 398 -2.58 -8.29 -34.81
N GLY A 399 -3.69 -8.87 -35.28
CA GLY A 399 -4.18 -10.18 -34.82
C GLY A 399 -4.85 -10.15 -33.44
N VAL A 400 -5.29 -9.00 -32.99
CA VAL A 400 -6.06 -8.83 -31.76
C VAL A 400 -7.55 -8.67 -32.05
N PHE A 401 -8.38 -8.80 -31.01
CA PHE A 401 -9.83 -8.67 -31.09
C PHE A 401 -10.31 -7.51 -30.21
N GLY A 402 -11.41 -6.87 -30.61
CA GLY A 402 -12.03 -5.76 -29.85
C GLY A 402 -13.54 -5.80 -29.92
N ILE A 403 -14.15 -5.02 -29.06
CA ILE A 403 -15.61 -4.81 -29.00
C ILE A 403 -16.01 -3.95 -30.18
N TYR A 404 -17.07 -4.34 -30.90
CA TYR A 404 -17.63 -3.55 -32.00
C TYR A 404 -18.08 -2.16 -31.53
N SER A 405 -17.79 -1.13 -32.30
CA SER A 405 -18.29 0.23 -32.09
C SER A 405 -19.44 0.55 -33.02
N GLY A 406 -20.35 1.44 -32.60
CA GLY A 406 -21.45 1.92 -33.41
C GLY A 406 -22.85 1.73 -32.82
N ASP A 407 -23.05 0.95 -31.78
CA ASP A 407 -24.31 0.88 -31.04
C ASP A 407 -24.44 2.12 -30.15
N ILE A 408 -25.21 3.11 -30.56
CA ILE A 408 -25.39 4.37 -29.84
C ILE A 408 -26.85 4.78 -29.68
N ASN A 409 -27.76 4.37 -30.55
CA ASN A 409 -29.11 4.88 -30.59
C ASN A 409 -30.17 3.76 -30.76
N SER A 410 -31.41 4.10 -30.54
CA SER A 410 -32.58 3.25 -30.75
C SER A 410 -33.67 4.02 -31.48
N ALA A 411 -34.64 3.32 -32.06
CA ALA A 411 -35.76 3.86 -32.82
C ALA A 411 -36.56 4.96 -32.05
N THR A 412 -36.45 4.99 -30.73
CA THR A 412 -37.22 5.91 -29.87
C THR A 412 -36.52 7.21 -29.56
N THR A 413 -35.25 7.35 -29.98
CA THR A 413 -34.41 8.52 -29.56
C THR A 413 -33.89 9.27 -30.81
N PRO A 414 -34.69 10.21 -31.38
CA PRO A 414 -34.25 11.00 -32.53
C PRO A 414 -33.21 12.04 -32.12
N TYR A 415 -32.26 12.30 -33.02
CA TYR A 415 -31.31 13.43 -32.88
C TYR A 415 -32.08 14.78 -32.71
N PRO A 416 -31.69 15.72 -31.81
CA PRO A 416 -30.48 15.71 -30.96
C PRO A 416 -30.71 15.22 -29.53
N ALA A 417 -31.71 14.42 -29.26
CA ALA A 417 -31.91 13.88 -27.90
C ALA A 417 -30.74 12.97 -27.53
N ILE A 418 -30.53 12.75 -26.22
CA ILE A 418 -29.50 11.84 -25.74
C ILE A 418 -29.81 10.41 -26.23
N PRO A 419 -28.93 9.77 -27.00
CA PRO A 419 -29.20 8.47 -27.59
C PRO A 419 -29.21 7.36 -26.53
N VAL A 420 -29.94 6.27 -26.81
CA VAL A 420 -30.06 5.11 -25.95
C VAL A 420 -29.72 3.86 -26.76
N GLN A 421 -28.68 3.14 -26.39
CA GLN A 421 -28.24 1.89 -27.01
C GLN A 421 -29.34 0.82 -26.92
N ASP A 422 -29.57 0.06 -27.99
CA ASP A 422 -30.54 -1.04 -28.03
C ASP A 422 -29.88 -2.42 -28.29
N GLY A 423 -28.57 -2.42 -28.53
CA GLY A 423 -27.79 -3.63 -28.76
C GLY A 423 -27.80 -4.09 -30.20
N VAL A 424 -28.16 -3.24 -31.15
CA VAL A 424 -28.09 -3.51 -32.60
C VAL A 424 -27.33 -2.38 -33.25
N ILE A 425 -26.43 -2.68 -34.17
CA ILE A 425 -25.78 -1.63 -34.98
C ILE A 425 -26.53 -1.57 -36.29
N ASP A 426 -27.37 -0.54 -36.45
CA ASP A 426 -28.26 -0.42 -37.61
C ASP A 426 -28.31 1.01 -38.20
N LEU A 427 -29.25 1.25 -39.12
CA LEU A 427 -29.38 2.57 -39.77
C LEU A 427 -29.82 3.69 -38.82
N LEU A 428 -30.28 3.39 -37.60
CA LEU A 428 -30.66 4.42 -36.65
C LEU A 428 -29.42 5.00 -35.96
N ASP A 429 -28.43 4.16 -35.73
CA ASP A 429 -27.11 4.61 -35.25
C ASP A 429 -26.38 5.48 -36.30
N ASP A 430 -26.31 4.95 -37.52
CA ASP A 430 -25.75 5.63 -38.69
C ASP A 430 -26.44 6.99 -38.90
N TYR A 431 -27.77 7.04 -38.89
CA TYR A 431 -28.56 8.25 -39.03
C TYR A 431 -28.24 9.29 -37.90
N TYR A 432 -28.06 8.79 -36.67
CA TYR A 432 -27.75 9.66 -35.54
C TYR A 432 -26.35 10.28 -35.71
N ILE A 433 -25.34 9.48 -36.06
CA ILE A 433 -23.96 9.96 -36.30
C ILE A 433 -23.93 10.93 -37.44
N TYR A 434 -24.58 10.59 -38.59
CA TYR A 434 -24.64 11.46 -39.75
C TYR A 434 -25.35 12.78 -39.46
N SER A 435 -26.43 12.76 -38.65
CA SER A 435 -27.12 13.97 -38.22
C SER A 435 -26.23 14.86 -37.34
N SER A 436 -25.49 14.25 -36.41
CA SER A 436 -24.52 14.93 -35.55
C SER A 436 -23.37 15.55 -36.39
N PHE A 437 -22.86 14.80 -37.37
CA PHE A 437 -21.89 15.32 -38.35
C PHE A 437 -22.43 16.54 -39.13
N LEU A 438 -23.63 16.47 -39.66
CA LEU A 438 -24.25 17.60 -40.39
C LEU A 438 -24.45 18.83 -39.51
N HIS A 439 -24.64 18.64 -38.23
CA HIS A 439 -24.77 19.71 -37.24
C HIS A 439 -23.40 20.31 -36.85
N GLY A 440 -22.31 19.60 -37.10
CA GLY A 440 -20.95 19.98 -36.74
C GLY A 440 -20.63 19.76 -35.28
N ASP A 441 -21.15 18.70 -34.69
CA ASP A 441 -20.94 18.35 -33.29
C ASP A 441 -19.48 17.95 -33.03
N PHE A 442 -18.97 18.33 -31.90
CA PHE A 442 -17.59 18.05 -31.48
C PHE A 442 -17.49 17.89 -29.94
N GLY A 443 -16.47 17.20 -29.49
CA GLY A 443 -16.18 16.92 -28.09
C GLY A 443 -16.44 15.44 -27.73
N TYR A 444 -16.48 15.14 -26.44
CA TYR A 444 -16.74 13.79 -25.95
C TYR A 444 -18.22 13.43 -26.08
N LEU A 445 -18.63 12.97 -27.27
CA LEU A 445 -20.00 12.68 -27.63
C LEU A 445 -20.18 11.20 -28.00
N PRO A 446 -21.42 10.64 -27.91
CA PRO A 446 -21.70 9.26 -28.34
C PRO A 446 -21.36 9.03 -29.82
N GLY A 447 -21.58 10.00 -30.71
CA GLY A 447 -21.29 9.91 -32.14
C GLY A 447 -19.80 9.93 -32.49
N ASP A 448 -18.93 10.41 -31.60
CA ASP A 448 -17.48 10.34 -31.76
C ASP A 448 -16.99 8.93 -31.42
N LEU A 449 -17.02 8.02 -32.41
CA LEU A 449 -16.64 6.62 -32.24
C LEU A 449 -15.12 6.44 -32.15
N ASN A 450 -14.38 7.22 -32.94
CA ASN A 450 -12.94 7.11 -33.03
C ASN A 450 -12.21 7.88 -31.91
N GLY A 451 -12.93 8.68 -31.11
CA GLY A 451 -12.43 9.39 -29.92
C GLY A 451 -11.49 10.54 -30.25
N ASP A 452 -11.57 11.14 -31.42
CA ASP A 452 -10.69 12.27 -31.76
C ASP A 452 -11.26 13.66 -31.38
N GLY A 453 -12.49 13.66 -30.88
CA GLY A 453 -13.20 14.85 -30.40
C GLY A 453 -14.00 15.57 -31.49
N VAL A 454 -14.20 14.96 -32.65
CA VAL A 454 -15.01 15.48 -33.73
C VAL A 454 -15.95 14.39 -34.22
N VAL A 455 -17.22 14.69 -34.44
CA VAL A 455 -18.13 13.73 -35.09
C VAL A 455 -18.06 13.97 -36.59
N ASP A 456 -17.50 13.02 -37.34
CA ASP A 456 -17.31 13.15 -38.77
C ASP A 456 -17.60 11.87 -39.56
N LEU A 457 -17.31 11.86 -40.88
CA LEU A 457 -17.56 10.69 -41.72
C LEU A 457 -16.66 9.47 -41.39
N VAL A 458 -15.63 9.64 -40.59
CA VAL A 458 -14.83 8.46 -40.11
C VAL A 458 -15.62 7.68 -39.08
N ASP A 459 -16.35 8.36 -38.20
CA ASP A 459 -17.21 7.75 -37.21
C ASP A 459 -18.40 7.04 -37.88
N ASP A 460 -19.06 7.74 -38.79
CA ASP A 460 -20.14 7.23 -39.63
C ASP A 460 -19.71 5.96 -40.36
N TYR A 461 -18.53 5.95 -40.98
CA TYR A 461 -17.98 4.78 -41.68
C TYR A 461 -17.79 3.57 -40.73
N ILE A 462 -17.39 3.78 -39.48
CA ILE A 462 -17.22 2.69 -38.51
C ILE A 462 -18.57 2.04 -38.22
N ALA A 463 -19.59 2.82 -37.90
CA ALA A 463 -20.94 2.32 -37.65
C ALA A 463 -21.54 1.63 -38.89
N TYR A 464 -21.47 2.30 -40.05
CA TYR A 464 -22.00 1.78 -41.32
C TYR A 464 -21.33 0.46 -41.74
N ALA A 465 -20.00 0.35 -41.57
CA ALA A 465 -19.29 -0.91 -41.83
C ALA A 465 -19.75 -2.06 -40.95
N ASN A 466 -20.07 -1.81 -39.68
CA ASN A 466 -20.60 -2.82 -38.76
C ASN A 466 -22.09 -3.12 -39.03
N PHE A 467 -22.87 -2.09 -39.40
CA PHE A 467 -24.25 -2.31 -39.88
C PHE A 467 -24.29 -3.24 -41.07
N LEU A 468 -23.44 -3.06 -42.10
CA LEU A 468 -23.38 -3.95 -43.28
C LEU A 468 -23.04 -5.41 -42.92
N LEU A 469 -22.40 -5.65 -41.80
CA LEU A 469 -22.11 -6.98 -41.28
C LEU A 469 -23.27 -7.56 -40.46
N GLY A 470 -24.32 -6.77 -40.19
CA GLY A 470 -25.48 -7.17 -39.39
C GLY A 470 -25.12 -7.47 -37.94
N ILE A 471 -24.29 -6.59 -37.34
CA ILE A 471 -23.79 -6.79 -35.97
C ILE A 471 -24.86 -6.42 -34.95
N TYR A 472 -25.08 -7.31 -34.00
CA TYR A 472 -25.96 -7.09 -32.85
C TYR A 472 -25.43 -7.81 -31.60
N LYS A 473 -25.86 -7.41 -30.39
CA LYS A 473 -25.45 -8.05 -29.15
C LYS A 473 -25.92 -9.50 -29.10
N ILE A 474 -25.03 -10.36 -28.61
CA ILE A 474 -25.33 -11.79 -28.43
C ILE A 474 -25.16 -12.09 -26.94
N THR A 475 -26.23 -12.55 -26.30
CA THR A 475 -26.27 -12.84 -24.87
C THR A 475 -26.64 -14.28 -24.59
N PRO A 476 -26.27 -14.84 -23.44
CA PRO A 476 -26.66 -16.17 -22.98
C PRO A 476 -28.16 -16.38 -22.87
#